data_31869d73b413023ec11f03f1f1b3bc8d
#
_entry.id   31869d73b413023ec11f03f1f1b3bc8d
#
_cell.length_a   1.000
_cell.length_b   1.000
_cell.length_c   1.000
_cell.angle_alpha   90.00
_cell.angle_beta   90.00
_cell.angle_gamma   90.00
#
_symmetry.space_group_name_H-M   'P 1'
#
loop_
_entity.id
_entity.type
_entity.pdbx_description
1 polymer ?
#
loop_
_entity_poly.entity_id
_entity_poly.type
_entity_poly.pdbx_seq_one_letter_code
_entity_poly.pdbx_strand_id
1 'polypeptide(L)'
;RRVLFRSLAVKRVEAERIIHIAYRKRIGQNRGVPMLHAVLIRLADLKDYEESERVAARISAALAMYIKKGNPDSYTAEPGKDRKNRTIPIAPGMVFDDLEPGEDVGMIESNRPNPFLEGFRNGQLRMIGAGTRSTYSSVSRAYDGTYSAQRQELVEGWLGYDLLQHEFIDYWCRPVYRAWLQMYLLARKERLPADVDHRTLYAAVYQGPVMPWINPMHEANAWELLVKAGFADEAEVARARGRDPRELKKSRETEIKANREAGLVFSSDAYHQFVKSGMDPV
;
A
#
# COMPACT_ATOMS: atom_id res chain seq x y z
N ARG A 1 -2.85 -30.60 9.29
CA ARG A 1 -1.52 -31.17 8.95
C ARG A 1 -0.53 -30.67 9.99
N ARG A 2 -0.13 -31.52 10.96
CA ARG A 2 0.98 -31.24 11.88
C ARG A 2 2.26 -31.23 11.05
N VAL A 3 2.88 -30.05 10.92
CA VAL A 3 4.25 -29.95 10.44
C VAL A 3 5.14 -30.42 11.59
N LEU A 4 5.63 -31.65 11.48
CA LEU A 4 6.67 -32.18 12.34
C LEU A 4 7.97 -31.42 11.95
N PHE A 5 8.33 -30.41 12.71
CA PHE A 5 9.69 -29.90 12.69
C PHE A 5 10.61 -31.00 13.22
N ARG A 6 11.29 -31.70 12.31
CA ARG A 6 12.46 -32.50 12.69
C ARG A 6 13.41 -31.53 13.38
N SER A 7 13.95 -31.93 14.54
CA SER A 7 14.96 -31.20 15.26
C SER A 7 16.17 -31.00 14.35
N LEU A 8 16.20 -29.86 13.67
CA LEU A 8 17.39 -29.39 12.99
C LEU A 8 18.41 -29.10 14.10
N ALA A 9 19.62 -29.61 13.94
CA ALA A 9 20.70 -29.30 14.83
C ALA A 9 20.80 -27.78 14.99
N VAL A 10 20.56 -27.28 16.20
CA VAL A 10 20.56 -25.85 16.50
C VAL A 10 21.99 -25.36 16.41
N LYS A 11 22.28 -24.54 15.40
CA LYS A 11 23.59 -23.88 15.30
C LYS A 11 23.50 -22.55 16.04
N ARG A 12 24.36 -22.36 17.04
CA ARG A 12 24.49 -21.08 17.72
C ARG A 12 25.23 -20.10 16.82
N VAL A 13 24.61 -18.94 16.54
CA VAL A 13 25.19 -17.83 15.78
C VAL A 13 25.31 -16.64 16.73
N GLU A 14 26.44 -15.96 16.70
CA GLU A 14 26.67 -14.73 17.49
C GLU A 14 25.70 -13.63 17.07
N ALA A 15 25.19 -12.87 18.04
CA ALA A 15 24.19 -11.82 17.80
C ALA A 15 24.70 -10.73 16.83
N GLU A 16 26.00 -10.47 16.83
CA GLU A 16 26.64 -9.49 15.94
C GLU A 16 26.56 -9.87 14.44
N ARG A 17 26.36 -11.17 14.17
CA ARG A 17 26.23 -11.71 12.81
C ARG A 17 24.77 -11.79 12.33
N ILE A 18 23.84 -11.33 13.14
CA ILE A 18 22.40 -11.42 12.85
C ILE A 18 21.82 -10.01 12.79
N ILE A 19 21.25 -9.65 11.68
CA ILE A 19 20.45 -8.43 11.54
C ILE A 19 19.02 -8.78 11.91
N HIS A 20 18.53 -8.27 13.05
CA HIS A 20 17.19 -8.52 13.54
C HIS A 20 16.30 -7.31 13.28
N ILE A 21 15.54 -7.32 12.18
CA ILE A 21 14.53 -6.32 11.88
C ILE A 21 13.25 -6.72 12.60
N ALA A 22 12.78 -5.83 13.48
CA ALA A 22 11.60 -6.11 14.29
C ALA A 22 10.79 -4.84 14.52
N TYR A 23 9.51 -4.87 14.17
CA TYR A 23 8.59 -3.79 14.51
C TYR A 23 8.26 -3.86 16.00
N ARG A 24 8.81 -2.92 16.77
CA ARG A 24 8.67 -2.86 18.23
C ARG A 24 7.75 -1.70 18.61
N LYS A 25 6.77 -1.99 19.45
CA LYS A 25 5.79 -1.00 19.94
C LYS A 25 6.05 -0.55 21.38
N ARG A 26 6.91 -1.26 22.10
CA ARG A 26 7.17 -1.01 23.51
C ARG A 26 8.65 -1.13 23.82
N ILE A 27 9.13 -0.34 24.78
CA ILE A 27 10.47 -0.45 25.34
C ILE A 27 10.63 -1.84 25.97
N GLY A 28 11.77 -2.50 25.77
CA GLY A 28 12.03 -3.84 26.28
C GLY A 28 11.41 -5.00 25.50
N GLN A 29 10.73 -4.72 24.38
CA GLN A 29 10.18 -5.75 23.52
C GLN A 29 11.30 -6.44 22.71
N ASN A 30 11.51 -7.73 22.94
CA ASN A 30 12.58 -8.50 22.29
C ASN A 30 12.19 -9.05 20.91
N ARG A 31 10.89 -9.23 20.65
CA ARG A 31 10.36 -9.72 19.37
C ARG A 31 9.41 -8.71 18.75
N GLY A 32 9.45 -8.61 17.44
CA GLY A 32 8.53 -7.77 16.69
C GLY A 32 7.09 -8.30 16.75
N VAL A 33 6.15 -7.41 16.48
CA VAL A 33 4.74 -7.73 16.26
C VAL A 33 4.46 -7.56 14.78
N PRO A 34 3.77 -8.50 14.11
CA PRO A 34 3.38 -8.32 12.71
C PRO A 34 2.57 -7.02 12.53
N MET A 35 2.81 -6.27 11.48
CA MET A 35 2.06 -5.03 11.21
C MET A 35 0.55 -5.28 11.10
N LEU A 36 0.18 -6.44 10.58
CA LEU A 36 -1.22 -6.83 10.38
C LEU A 36 -1.91 -7.37 11.65
N HIS A 37 -1.19 -7.55 12.76
CA HIS A 37 -1.76 -8.20 13.97
C HIS A 37 -3.06 -7.56 14.47
N ALA A 38 -3.19 -6.23 14.35
CA ALA A 38 -4.36 -5.50 14.82
C ALA A 38 -5.59 -5.70 13.92
N VAL A 39 -5.41 -6.17 12.70
CA VAL A 39 -6.46 -6.25 11.68
C VAL A 39 -6.70 -7.65 11.14
N LEU A 40 -5.93 -8.66 11.57
CA LEU A 40 -6.03 -10.03 11.07
C LEU A 40 -7.45 -10.61 11.22
N ILE A 41 -8.07 -10.43 12.38
CA ILE A 41 -9.43 -10.91 12.64
C ILE A 41 -10.43 -10.21 11.71
N ARG A 42 -10.32 -8.89 11.57
CA ARG A 42 -11.19 -8.10 10.68
C ARG A 42 -11.04 -8.48 9.21
N LEU A 43 -9.84 -8.82 8.78
CA LEU A 43 -9.59 -9.31 7.41
C LEU A 43 -10.24 -10.68 7.19
N ALA A 44 -10.18 -11.56 8.19
CA ALA A 44 -10.85 -12.86 8.13
C ALA A 44 -12.39 -12.68 8.10
N ASP A 45 -12.94 -11.88 9.01
CA ASP A 45 -14.37 -11.59 9.08
C ASP A 45 -14.90 -10.96 7.79
N LEU A 46 -14.16 -10.00 7.22
CA LEU A 46 -14.53 -9.37 5.95
C LEU A 46 -14.54 -10.38 4.80
N LYS A 47 -13.53 -11.23 4.71
CA LYS A 47 -13.46 -12.29 3.70
C LYS A 47 -14.64 -13.25 3.82
N ASP A 48 -14.93 -13.71 5.03
CA ASP A 48 -16.00 -14.70 5.28
C ASP A 48 -17.38 -14.07 5.02
N TYR A 49 -17.55 -12.80 5.35
CA TYR A 49 -18.76 -12.05 5.05
C TYR A 49 -18.96 -11.87 3.53
N GLU A 50 -17.93 -11.43 2.80
CA GLU A 50 -17.99 -11.28 1.34
C GLU A 50 -18.26 -12.63 0.64
N GLU A 51 -17.69 -13.74 1.13
CA GLU A 51 -17.96 -15.08 0.63
C GLU A 51 -19.43 -15.47 0.86
N SER A 52 -19.94 -15.22 2.06
CA SER A 52 -21.33 -15.51 2.43
C SER A 52 -22.31 -14.74 1.57
N GLU A 53 -22.07 -13.44 1.33
CA GLU A 53 -22.90 -12.61 0.46
C GLU A 53 -22.86 -13.11 -1.00
N ARG A 54 -21.68 -13.48 -1.48
CA ARG A 54 -21.50 -14.00 -2.84
C ARG A 54 -22.23 -15.33 -3.02
N VAL A 55 -22.18 -16.22 -2.02
CA VAL A 55 -22.93 -17.50 -2.02
C VAL A 55 -24.43 -17.22 -1.98
N ALA A 56 -24.89 -16.34 -1.08
CA ALA A 56 -26.29 -15.97 -0.98
C ALA A 56 -26.82 -15.36 -2.28
N ALA A 57 -26.06 -14.51 -2.96
CA ALA A 57 -26.43 -13.96 -4.26
C ALA A 57 -26.56 -15.04 -5.35
N ARG A 58 -25.65 -16.02 -5.37
CA ARG A 58 -25.75 -17.16 -6.30
C ARG A 58 -26.98 -18.01 -6.04
N ILE A 59 -27.26 -18.33 -4.77
CA ILE A 59 -28.44 -19.10 -4.39
C ILE A 59 -29.72 -18.34 -4.78
N SER A 60 -29.77 -17.04 -4.49
CA SER A 60 -30.91 -16.19 -4.85
C SER A 60 -31.14 -16.12 -6.37
N ALA A 61 -30.07 -16.12 -7.15
CA ALA A 61 -30.16 -16.13 -8.61
C ALA A 61 -30.61 -17.52 -9.15
N ALA A 62 -30.34 -18.58 -8.42
CA ALA A 62 -30.70 -19.96 -8.82
C ALA A 62 -32.07 -20.39 -8.35
N LEU A 63 -32.55 -19.85 -7.22
CA LEU A 63 -33.84 -20.21 -6.62
C LEU A 63 -34.92 -19.20 -7.00
N ALA A 64 -35.58 -19.45 -8.11
CA ALA A 64 -36.65 -18.57 -8.56
C ALA A 64 -37.99 -18.79 -7.84
N MET A 65 -38.32 -19.99 -7.43
CA MET A 65 -39.67 -20.33 -6.96
C MET A 65 -39.71 -21.53 -6.00
N TYR A 66 -40.76 -21.57 -5.15
CA TYR A 66 -41.12 -22.73 -4.39
C TYR A 66 -42.63 -22.92 -4.46
N ILE A 67 -43.10 -24.19 -4.43
CA ILE A 67 -44.51 -24.52 -4.37
C ILE A 67 -44.90 -24.68 -2.90
N LYS A 68 -45.82 -23.83 -2.44
CA LYS A 68 -46.38 -23.92 -1.11
C LYS A 68 -47.63 -24.76 -1.17
N LYS A 69 -47.67 -25.84 -0.40
CA LYS A 69 -48.87 -26.67 -0.25
C LYS A 69 -49.73 -26.14 0.89
N GLY A 70 -50.94 -25.73 0.57
CA GLY A 70 -51.88 -25.22 1.55
C GLY A 70 -52.41 -26.33 2.45
N ASN A 71 -52.76 -25.97 3.64
CA ASN A 71 -53.41 -26.63 4.76
C ASN A 71 -52.98 -28.11 5.08
N PRO A 72 -52.19 -28.31 6.14
CA PRO A 72 -51.76 -29.62 6.59
C PRO A 72 -52.94 -30.57 6.96
N ASP A 73 -54.08 -30.02 7.39
CA ASP A 73 -55.25 -30.77 7.85
C ASP A 73 -56.06 -31.42 6.71
N SER A 74 -55.84 -30.99 5.47
CA SER A 74 -56.49 -31.63 4.30
C SER A 74 -55.61 -32.69 3.66
N TYR A 75 -54.47 -33.00 4.24
CA TYR A 75 -53.51 -33.97 3.73
C TYR A 75 -53.88 -35.40 4.21
N THR A 76 -54.98 -35.94 3.75
CA THR A 76 -55.25 -37.39 3.81
C THR A 76 -54.27 -38.05 2.86
N ALA A 77 -53.14 -38.53 3.38
CA ALA A 77 -52.24 -39.39 2.65
C ALA A 77 -53.00 -40.70 2.33
N GLU A 78 -53.49 -40.85 1.14
CA GLU A 78 -53.95 -42.17 0.66
C GLU A 78 -52.74 -43.12 0.68
N PRO A 79 -52.76 -44.18 1.47
CA PRO A 79 -51.68 -45.16 1.50
C PRO A 79 -51.64 -45.87 0.16
N GLY A 80 -50.63 -45.63 -0.66
CA GLY A 80 -50.39 -46.36 -1.88
C GLY A 80 -50.16 -45.55 -3.18
N LYS A 81 -50.29 -44.24 -3.17
CA LYS A 81 -49.87 -43.44 -4.33
C LYS A 81 -48.38 -43.04 -4.15
N ASP A 82 -47.57 -43.63 -5.01
CA ASP A 82 -46.18 -43.20 -5.17
C ASP A 82 -46.11 -41.69 -5.31
N ARG A 83 -45.39 -41.05 -4.40
CA ARG A 83 -45.03 -39.63 -4.54
C ARG A 83 -44.18 -39.46 -5.81
N LYS A 84 -44.81 -39.19 -6.92
CA LYS A 84 -44.11 -38.79 -8.13
C LYS A 84 -43.35 -37.51 -7.80
N ASN A 85 -42.03 -37.61 -7.74
CA ASN A 85 -41.19 -36.44 -7.72
C ASN A 85 -41.49 -35.64 -9.00
N ARG A 86 -42.27 -34.59 -8.85
CA ARG A 86 -42.67 -33.73 -9.95
C ARG A 86 -41.49 -32.80 -10.22
N THR A 87 -40.82 -33.00 -11.33
CA THR A 87 -39.75 -32.12 -11.77
C THR A 87 -40.37 -31.12 -12.75
N ILE A 88 -40.46 -29.87 -12.35
CA ILE A 88 -40.97 -28.80 -13.19
C ILE A 88 -39.77 -28.06 -13.81
N PRO A 89 -39.60 -28.13 -15.13
CA PRO A 89 -38.51 -27.38 -15.79
C PRO A 89 -38.85 -25.89 -15.71
N ILE A 90 -37.91 -25.10 -15.24
CA ILE A 90 -38.07 -23.64 -15.13
C ILE A 90 -37.48 -22.99 -16.38
N ALA A 91 -38.31 -22.22 -17.12
CA ALA A 91 -37.91 -21.45 -18.27
C ALA A 91 -38.33 -19.97 -18.09
N PRO A 92 -37.60 -19.00 -18.61
CA PRO A 92 -38.02 -17.60 -18.60
C PRO A 92 -39.38 -17.40 -19.31
N GLY A 93 -40.32 -16.76 -18.62
CA GLY A 93 -41.68 -16.51 -19.16
C GLY A 93 -42.65 -17.66 -19.02
N MET A 94 -42.34 -18.71 -18.27
CA MET A 94 -43.20 -19.84 -18.04
C MET A 94 -44.40 -19.45 -17.17
N VAL A 95 -45.61 -19.89 -17.57
CA VAL A 95 -46.83 -19.75 -16.79
C VAL A 95 -47.11 -21.07 -16.10
N PHE A 96 -47.37 -21.05 -14.79
CA PHE A 96 -47.68 -22.23 -13.98
C PHE A 96 -49.21 -22.44 -14.00
N ASP A 97 -49.69 -23.20 -14.94
CA ASP A 97 -51.10 -23.56 -15.08
C ASP A 97 -51.45 -24.97 -14.57
N ASP A 98 -50.44 -25.71 -14.12
CA ASP A 98 -50.52 -27.12 -13.74
C ASP A 98 -50.41 -27.32 -12.21
N LEU A 99 -51.02 -26.38 -11.43
CA LEU A 99 -51.05 -26.41 -9.98
C LEU A 99 -52.25 -27.26 -9.49
N GLU A 100 -52.01 -28.10 -8.48
CA GLU A 100 -53.09 -28.85 -7.82
C GLU A 100 -53.92 -27.91 -6.91
N PRO A 101 -55.21 -28.23 -6.66
CA PRO A 101 -56.04 -27.45 -5.76
C PRO A 101 -55.39 -27.32 -4.38
N GLY A 102 -55.12 -26.09 -3.94
CA GLY A 102 -54.46 -25.75 -2.68
C GLY A 102 -52.95 -25.60 -2.78
N GLU A 103 -52.37 -25.71 -3.96
CA GLU A 103 -50.98 -25.32 -4.21
C GLU A 103 -50.90 -23.83 -4.59
N ASP A 104 -49.93 -23.14 -4.01
CA ASP A 104 -49.59 -21.74 -4.31
C ASP A 104 -48.12 -21.66 -4.68
N VAL A 105 -47.80 -20.79 -5.62
CA VAL A 105 -46.41 -20.55 -6.05
C VAL A 105 -45.89 -19.32 -5.34
N GLY A 106 -44.94 -19.49 -4.45
CA GLY A 106 -44.22 -18.42 -3.83
C GLY A 106 -42.93 -18.15 -4.57
N MET A 107 -42.66 -16.88 -4.83
CA MET A 107 -41.33 -16.44 -5.21
C MET A 107 -40.49 -16.31 -3.96
N ILE A 108 -39.27 -16.79 -4.02
CA ILE A 108 -38.29 -16.52 -2.94
C ILE A 108 -37.86 -15.08 -3.15
N GLU A 109 -38.51 -14.16 -2.45
CA GLU A 109 -38.01 -12.78 -2.35
C GLU A 109 -36.74 -12.78 -1.56
N SER A 110 -35.62 -12.78 -2.26
CA SER A 110 -34.33 -12.55 -1.64
C SER A 110 -34.08 -11.07 -1.58
N ASN A 111 -33.92 -10.50 -0.38
CA ASN A 111 -33.42 -9.13 -0.20
C ASN A 111 -31.93 -9.00 -0.59
N ARG A 112 -31.49 -9.78 -1.56
CA ARG A 112 -30.14 -9.79 -2.09
C ARG A 112 -30.10 -9.22 -3.51
N PRO A 113 -29.06 -8.42 -3.86
CA PRO A 113 -27.88 -8.05 -3.07
C PRO A 113 -28.22 -7.13 -1.90
N ASN A 114 -27.51 -7.31 -0.78
CA ASN A 114 -27.70 -6.50 0.42
C ASN A 114 -27.30 -5.03 0.14
N PRO A 115 -28.22 -4.05 0.21
CA PRO A 115 -27.92 -2.65 -0.06
C PRO A 115 -26.89 -2.04 0.91
N PHE A 116 -26.70 -2.64 2.08
CA PHE A 116 -25.75 -2.18 3.09
C PHE A 116 -24.35 -2.81 2.96
N LEU A 117 -24.16 -3.74 2.02
CA LEU A 117 -22.89 -4.43 1.81
C LEU A 117 -21.73 -3.47 1.58
N GLU A 118 -21.93 -2.49 0.71
CA GLU A 118 -20.90 -1.50 0.37
C GLU A 118 -20.54 -0.64 1.58
N GLY A 119 -21.50 -0.12 2.31
CA GLY A 119 -21.27 0.68 3.51
C GLY A 119 -20.51 -0.10 4.59
N PHE A 120 -20.89 -1.35 4.82
CA PHE A 120 -20.21 -2.23 5.76
C PHE A 120 -18.77 -2.50 5.34
N ARG A 121 -18.56 -2.90 4.06
CA ARG A 121 -17.24 -3.15 3.48
C ARG A 121 -16.34 -1.92 3.61
N ASN A 122 -16.82 -0.76 3.23
CA ASN A 122 -16.07 0.49 3.31
C ASN A 122 -15.70 0.84 4.76
N GLY A 123 -16.59 0.61 5.72
CA GLY A 123 -16.33 0.74 7.15
C GLY A 123 -15.20 -0.20 7.60
N GLN A 124 -15.22 -1.47 7.21
CA GLN A 124 -14.16 -2.43 7.54
C GLN A 124 -12.82 -2.05 6.90
N LEU A 125 -12.80 -1.60 5.64
CA LEU A 125 -11.58 -1.15 4.95
C LEU A 125 -10.96 0.07 5.63
N ARG A 126 -11.77 1.03 6.11
CA ARG A 126 -11.28 2.17 6.92
C ARG A 126 -10.61 1.71 8.21
N MET A 127 -11.22 0.78 8.92
CA MET A 127 -10.64 0.23 10.16
C MET A 127 -9.36 -0.58 9.89
N ILE A 128 -9.28 -1.29 8.77
CA ILE A 128 -8.07 -2.00 8.33
C ILE A 128 -6.98 -0.98 7.99
N GLY A 129 -7.29 0.07 7.25
CA GLY A 129 -6.36 1.16 6.95
C GLY A 129 -5.81 1.80 8.23
N ALA A 130 -6.68 2.17 9.17
CA ALA A 130 -6.28 2.73 10.45
C ALA A 130 -5.37 1.78 11.27
N GLY A 131 -5.68 0.48 11.28
CA GLY A 131 -4.90 -0.51 12.02
C GLY A 131 -3.53 -0.84 11.39
N THR A 132 -3.39 -0.65 10.08
CA THR A 132 -2.14 -0.86 9.33
C THR A 132 -1.35 0.43 9.09
N ARG A 133 -1.85 1.58 9.54
CA ARG A 133 -1.32 2.92 9.22
C ARG A 133 -1.30 3.22 7.72
N SER A 134 -2.19 2.60 6.98
CA SER A 134 -2.39 2.85 5.55
C SER A 134 -3.61 3.73 5.36
N THR A 135 -3.63 4.49 4.28
CA THR A 135 -4.79 5.32 3.97
C THR A 135 -5.95 4.48 3.45
N TYR A 136 -7.19 4.93 3.68
CA TYR A 136 -8.38 4.25 3.15
C TYR A 136 -8.32 4.13 1.63
N SER A 137 -7.96 5.22 0.94
CA SER A 137 -7.87 5.24 -0.53
C SER A 137 -6.83 4.23 -1.05
N SER A 138 -5.71 4.05 -0.34
CA SER A 138 -4.68 3.06 -0.70
C SER A 138 -5.18 1.62 -0.53
N VAL A 139 -5.97 1.35 0.51
CA VAL A 139 -6.49 0.00 0.79
C VAL A 139 -7.68 -0.35 -0.12
N SER A 140 -8.62 0.59 -0.29
CA SER A 140 -9.85 0.39 -1.06
C SER A 140 -9.67 0.58 -2.57
N ARG A 141 -8.62 1.32 -2.98
CA ARG A 141 -8.44 1.83 -4.35
C ARG A 141 -9.57 2.74 -4.83
N ALA A 142 -10.34 3.30 -3.90
CA ALA A 142 -11.37 4.29 -4.17
C ALA A 142 -10.81 5.71 -3.95
N TYR A 143 -10.92 6.56 -4.96
CA TYR A 143 -10.39 7.93 -4.97
C TYR A 143 -11.52 8.94 -5.21
N ASP A 144 -12.65 8.74 -4.54
CA ASP A 144 -13.88 9.52 -4.76
C ASP A 144 -13.92 10.83 -3.95
N GLY A 145 -12.87 11.08 -3.15
CA GLY A 145 -12.77 12.27 -2.31
C GLY A 145 -12.39 13.54 -3.10
N THR A 146 -12.61 14.70 -2.46
CA THR A 146 -12.10 15.96 -2.99
C THR A 146 -10.58 15.98 -2.99
N TYR A 147 -9.99 16.77 -3.88
CA TYR A 147 -8.53 16.93 -3.97
C TYR A 147 -7.90 17.26 -2.61
N SER A 148 -8.49 18.18 -1.84
CA SER A 148 -8.00 18.57 -0.53
C SER A 148 -8.03 17.44 0.49
N ALA A 149 -9.10 16.63 0.50
CA ALA A 149 -9.23 15.49 1.40
C ALA A 149 -8.22 14.39 1.05
N GLN A 150 -8.04 14.08 -0.23
CA GLN A 150 -7.06 13.09 -0.69
C GLN A 150 -5.62 13.56 -0.43
N ARG A 151 -5.34 14.84 -0.56
CA ARG A 151 -4.04 15.41 -0.21
C ARG A 151 -3.76 15.27 1.29
N GLN A 152 -4.73 15.60 2.14
CA GLN A 152 -4.60 15.45 3.59
C GLN A 152 -4.32 13.99 3.96
N GLU A 153 -5.08 13.06 3.38
CA GLU A 153 -4.90 11.63 3.59
C GLU A 153 -3.50 11.16 3.17
N LEU A 154 -2.98 11.65 2.04
CA LEU A 154 -1.63 11.32 1.58
C LEU A 154 -0.55 11.84 2.54
N VAL A 155 -0.68 13.09 3.01
CA VAL A 155 0.26 13.71 3.96
C VAL A 155 0.30 12.92 5.27
N GLU A 156 -0.86 12.58 5.84
CA GLU A 156 -0.95 11.78 7.06
C GLU A 156 -0.35 10.37 6.88
N GLY A 157 -0.66 9.72 5.74
CA GLY A 157 -0.09 8.40 5.42
C GLY A 157 1.43 8.46 5.26
N TRP A 158 1.93 9.54 4.67
CA TRP A 158 3.37 9.71 4.44
C TRP A 158 4.18 9.78 5.74
N LEU A 159 3.66 10.42 6.79
CA LEU A 159 4.32 10.44 8.09
C LEU A 159 4.58 9.03 8.63
N GLY A 160 3.65 8.12 8.42
CA GLY A 160 3.81 6.71 8.79
C GLY A 160 4.88 6.00 7.95
N TYR A 161 4.93 6.26 6.66
CA TYR A 161 5.93 5.67 5.76
C TYR A 161 7.33 6.20 6.03
N ASP A 162 7.47 7.47 6.33
CA ASP A 162 8.75 8.10 6.68
C ASP A 162 9.36 7.45 7.94
N LEU A 163 8.55 7.24 8.96
CA LEU A 163 8.99 6.52 10.16
C LEU A 163 9.50 5.12 9.86
N LEU A 164 8.74 4.34 9.08
CA LEU A 164 9.13 2.98 8.68
C LEU A 164 10.41 2.98 7.83
N GLN A 165 10.58 3.98 6.98
CA GLN A 165 11.77 4.16 6.17
C GLN A 165 13.01 4.42 7.04
N HIS A 166 12.90 5.29 8.04
CA HIS A 166 13.97 5.54 9.00
C HIS A 166 14.33 4.27 9.80
N GLU A 167 13.34 3.53 10.30
CA GLU A 167 13.55 2.26 10.97
C GLU A 167 14.27 1.23 10.06
N PHE A 168 13.88 1.15 8.78
CA PHE A 168 14.53 0.27 7.81
C PHE A 168 15.97 0.66 7.54
N ILE A 169 16.26 1.96 7.41
CA ILE A 169 17.62 2.47 7.25
C ILE A 169 18.48 2.09 8.45
N ASP A 170 17.97 2.30 9.66
CA ASP A 170 18.74 2.06 10.89
C ASP A 170 18.96 0.58 11.18
N TYR A 171 17.94 -0.26 10.97
CA TYR A 171 18.04 -1.69 11.29
C TYR A 171 18.58 -2.55 10.14
N TRP A 172 18.55 -2.07 8.91
CA TRP A 172 19.01 -2.85 7.75
C TRP A 172 20.15 -2.16 7.00
N CYS A 173 19.92 -0.97 6.44
CA CYS A 173 20.87 -0.37 5.53
C CYS A 173 22.21 -0.06 6.21
N ARG A 174 22.20 0.55 7.39
CA ARG A 174 23.42 0.88 8.14
C ARG A 174 24.22 -0.35 8.56
N PRO A 175 23.65 -1.40 9.17
CA PRO A 175 24.39 -2.61 9.50
C PRO A 175 24.96 -3.33 8.28
N VAL A 176 24.20 -3.44 7.19
CA VAL A 176 24.67 -4.07 5.95
C VAL A 176 25.84 -3.29 5.36
N TYR A 177 25.73 -1.97 5.27
CA TYR A 177 26.82 -1.12 4.78
C TYR A 177 28.09 -1.25 5.63
N ARG A 178 27.94 -1.23 6.96
CA ARG A 178 29.08 -1.41 7.88
C ARG A 178 29.77 -2.74 7.67
N ALA A 179 29.00 -3.84 7.61
CA ALA A 179 29.54 -5.17 7.38
C ALA A 179 30.23 -5.29 6.01
N TRP A 180 29.59 -4.75 4.96
CA TRP A 180 30.18 -4.71 3.64
C TRP A 180 31.48 -3.90 3.60
N LEU A 181 31.49 -2.71 4.20
CA LEU A 181 32.66 -1.85 4.20
C LEU A 181 33.83 -2.50 4.96
N GLN A 182 33.57 -3.12 6.09
CA GLN A 182 34.60 -3.86 6.85
C GLN A 182 35.21 -4.99 6.00
N MET A 183 34.37 -5.80 5.35
CA MET A 183 34.86 -6.86 4.46
C MET A 183 35.63 -6.28 3.25
N TYR A 184 35.17 -5.21 2.67
CA TYR A 184 35.81 -4.55 1.56
C TYR A 184 37.21 -4.02 1.93
N LEU A 185 37.34 -3.35 3.09
CA LEU A 185 38.62 -2.85 3.59
C LEU A 185 39.60 -3.97 3.93
N LEU A 186 39.11 -5.11 4.46
CA LEU A 186 39.92 -6.30 4.74
C LEU A 186 40.39 -6.99 3.45
N ALA A 187 39.56 -7.03 2.42
CA ALA A 187 39.88 -7.69 1.15
C ALA A 187 40.82 -6.85 0.26
N ARG A 188 40.84 -5.54 0.44
CA ARG A 188 41.66 -4.63 -0.36
C ARG A 188 43.11 -4.67 0.08
N LYS A 189 44.02 -4.91 -0.87
CA LYS A 189 45.47 -4.80 -0.65
C LYS A 189 45.95 -3.34 -0.66
N GLU A 190 45.18 -2.44 -1.24
CA GLU A 190 45.48 -1.02 -1.34
C GLU A 190 45.12 -0.33 -0.02
N ARG A 191 46.05 0.41 0.51
CA ARG A 191 45.80 1.26 1.69
C ARG A 191 44.91 2.44 1.32
N LEU A 192 44.02 2.81 2.20
CA LEU A 192 43.27 4.05 2.07
C LEU A 192 44.30 5.24 2.03
N PRO A 193 43.99 6.30 1.27
CA PRO A 193 44.78 7.51 1.33
C PRO A 193 44.93 8.00 2.78
N ALA A 194 46.11 8.50 3.12
CA ALA A 194 46.44 8.92 4.51
C ALA A 194 45.64 10.12 5.02
N ASP A 195 45.04 10.86 4.12
CA ASP A 195 44.21 12.07 4.35
C ASP A 195 42.73 11.75 4.58
N VAL A 196 42.32 10.48 4.42
CA VAL A 196 40.91 10.06 4.65
C VAL A 196 40.65 9.89 6.13
N ASP A 197 39.72 10.66 6.68
CA ASP A 197 39.22 10.45 8.03
C ASP A 197 38.37 9.14 8.05
N HIS A 198 38.90 8.14 8.73
CA HIS A 198 38.23 6.83 8.86
C HIS A 198 36.82 6.91 9.47
N ARG A 199 36.51 7.97 10.23
CA ARG A 199 35.18 8.20 10.82
C ARG A 199 34.14 8.51 9.75
N THR A 200 34.54 9.20 8.69
CA THR A 200 33.65 9.59 7.58
C THR A 200 33.25 8.40 6.71
N LEU A 201 34.06 7.32 6.70
CA LEU A 201 33.72 6.12 5.93
C LEU A 201 32.39 5.47 6.36
N TYR A 202 32.03 5.61 7.63
CA TYR A 202 30.79 5.08 8.19
C TYR A 202 29.64 6.09 8.19
N ALA A 203 29.87 7.33 7.77
CA ALA A 203 28.91 8.40 7.72
C ALA A 203 28.11 8.41 6.39
N ALA A 204 27.69 7.23 5.93
CA ALA A 204 26.88 7.11 4.73
C ALA A 204 25.50 7.76 4.93
N VAL A 205 25.08 8.53 3.95
CA VAL A 205 23.73 9.11 3.88
C VAL A 205 22.84 8.16 3.11
N TYR A 206 21.70 7.85 3.69
CA TYR A 206 20.68 6.99 3.08
C TYR A 206 19.49 7.86 2.73
N GLN A 207 19.01 7.70 1.51
CA GLN A 207 17.87 8.44 1.03
C GLN A 207 16.87 7.46 0.42
N GLY A 208 15.68 7.45 0.95
CA GLY A 208 14.60 6.67 0.41
C GLY A 208 13.66 7.49 -0.48
N PRO A 209 12.56 6.90 -0.93
CA PRO A 209 11.53 7.62 -1.65
C PRO A 209 11.02 8.82 -0.84
N VAL A 210 10.73 9.91 -1.51
CA VAL A 210 10.13 11.11 -0.92
C VAL A 210 8.67 11.21 -1.31
N MET A 211 7.90 11.99 -0.55
CA MET A 211 6.50 12.23 -0.87
C MET A 211 6.37 12.77 -2.31
N PRO A 212 5.59 12.11 -3.18
CA PRO A 212 5.39 12.58 -4.53
C PRO A 212 4.62 13.91 -4.55
N TRP A 213 4.96 14.77 -5.47
CA TRP A 213 4.21 15.98 -5.68
C TRP A 213 2.87 15.67 -6.32
N ILE A 214 1.80 16.17 -5.73
CA ILE A 214 0.44 16.00 -6.27
C ILE A 214 0.18 17.03 -7.37
N ASN A 215 0.62 18.27 -7.12
CA ASN A 215 0.55 19.35 -8.10
C ASN A 215 1.96 19.95 -8.30
N PRO A 216 2.73 19.42 -9.27
CA PRO A 216 4.13 19.81 -9.44
C PRO A 216 4.33 21.31 -9.68
N MET A 217 3.42 21.96 -10.39
CA MET A 217 3.53 23.41 -10.67
C MET A 217 3.36 24.26 -9.42
N HIS A 218 2.33 23.99 -8.62
CA HIS A 218 2.10 24.72 -7.37
C HIS A 218 3.20 24.49 -6.35
N GLU A 219 3.69 23.27 -6.24
CA GLU A 219 4.76 22.93 -5.30
C GLU A 219 6.10 23.51 -5.75
N ALA A 220 6.41 23.49 -7.06
CA ALA A 220 7.61 24.14 -7.58
C ALA A 220 7.60 25.65 -7.33
N ASN A 221 6.48 26.32 -7.60
CA ASN A 221 6.33 27.76 -7.33
C ASN A 221 6.42 28.08 -5.84
N ALA A 222 5.86 27.24 -4.97
CA ALA A 222 5.96 27.41 -3.53
C ALA A 222 7.42 27.32 -3.05
N TRP A 223 8.17 26.33 -3.51
CA TRP A 223 9.58 26.18 -3.19
C TRP A 223 10.42 27.35 -3.73
N GLU A 224 10.17 27.78 -4.97
CA GLU A 224 10.85 28.93 -5.54
C GLU A 224 10.62 30.19 -4.68
N LEU A 225 9.37 30.41 -4.23
CA LEU A 225 9.03 31.55 -3.37
C LEU A 225 9.72 31.45 -2.01
N LEU A 226 9.77 30.27 -1.38
CA LEU A 226 10.43 30.06 -0.10
C LEU A 226 11.94 30.30 -0.18
N VAL A 227 12.60 29.84 -1.26
CA VAL A 227 14.03 30.10 -1.49
C VAL A 227 14.28 31.58 -1.75
N LYS A 228 13.46 32.25 -2.57
CA LYS A 228 13.57 33.70 -2.82
C LYS A 228 13.34 34.55 -1.57
N ALA A 229 12.45 34.11 -0.69
CA ALA A 229 12.16 34.80 0.57
C ALA A 229 13.19 34.50 1.68
N GLY A 230 14.15 33.60 1.45
CA GLY A 230 15.16 33.20 2.43
C GLY A 230 14.64 32.24 3.53
N PHE A 231 13.49 31.65 3.36
CA PHE A 231 12.92 30.67 4.31
C PHE A 231 13.39 29.23 4.05
N ALA A 232 13.97 28.95 2.88
CA ALA A 232 14.55 27.67 2.52
C ALA A 232 15.83 27.89 1.69
N ASP A 233 16.68 26.87 1.63
CA ASP A 233 17.85 26.87 0.76
C ASP A 233 17.66 25.84 -0.39
N GLU A 234 18.46 26.00 -1.47
CA GLU A 234 18.43 25.08 -2.62
C GLU A 234 18.80 23.64 -2.23
N ALA A 235 19.63 23.47 -1.20
CA ALA A 235 20.03 22.16 -0.73
C ALA A 235 18.87 21.47 0.02
N GLU A 236 18.03 22.21 0.71
CA GLU A 236 16.81 21.72 1.33
C GLU A 236 15.81 21.24 0.27
N VAL A 237 15.60 22.03 -0.78
CA VAL A 237 14.75 21.64 -1.91
C VAL A 237 15.26 20.38 -2.57
N ALA A 238 16.57 20.25 -2.80
CA ALA A 238 17.17 19.04 -3.37
C ALA A 238 16.92 17.81 -2.48
N ARG A 239 17.10 17.94 -1.16
CA ARG A 239 16.81 16.84 -0.21
C ARG A 239 15.32 16.48 -0.18
N ALA A 240 14.44 17.48 -0.16
CA ALA A 240 12.99 17.26 -0.21
C ALA A 240 12.55 16.54 -1.51
N ARG A 241 13.38 16.65 -2.57
CA ARG A 241 13.18 15.93 -3.85
C ARG A 241 13.92 14.59 -3.92
N GLY A 242 14.51 14.15 -2.83
CA GLY A 242 15.23 12.87 -2.82
C GLY A 242 16.57 12.90 -3.56
N ARG A 243 17.21 14.06 -3.69
CA ARG A 243 18.51 14.22 -4.36
C ARG A 243 19.58 14.68 -3.38
N ASP A 244 20.78 14.14 -3.51
CA ASP A 244 21.94 14.71 -2.80
C ASP A 244 22.29 16.09 -3.41
N PRO A 245 22.33 17.16 -2.61
CA PRO A 245 22.66 18.49 -3.11
C PRO A 245 24.04 18.59 -3.74
N ARG A 246 25.02 17.81 -3.24
CA ARG A 246 26.39 17.81 -3.76
C ARG A 246 26.47 17.14 -5.13
N GLU A 247 25.83 15.99 -5.28
CA GLU A 247 25.74 15.31 -6.56
C GLU A 247 24.98 16.14 -7.59
N LEU A 248 23.89 16.79 -7.17
CA LEU A 248 23.11 17.69 -8.03
C LEU A 248 23.97 18.84 -8.54
N LYS A 249 24.75 19.52 -7.66
CA LYS A 249 25.65 20.61 -8.06
C LYS A 249 26.72 20.12 -9.04
N LYS A 250 27.35 18.97 -8.76
CA LYS A 250 28.37 18.39 -9.65
C LYS A 250 27.80 18.02 -11.01
N SER A 251 26.61 17.43 -11.06
CA SER A 251 25.91 17.12 -12.31
C SER A 251 25.62 18.37 -13.12
N ARG A 252 25.07 19.42 -12.46
CA ARG A 252 24.80 20.72 -13.12
C ARG A 252 26.08 21.40 -13.62
N GLU A 253 27.17 21.37 -12.85
CA GLU A 253 28.46 21.92 -13.28
C GLU A 253 28.94 21.22 -14.56
N THR A 254 28.90 19.91 -14.59
CA THR A 254 29.31 19.12 -15.76
C THR A 254 28.47 19.45 -16.99
N GLU A 255 27.15 19.54 -16.79
CA GLU A 255 26.19 19.83 -17.86
C GLU A 255 26.36 21.26 -18.41
N ILE A 256 26.52 22.25 -17.53
CA ILE A 256 26.77 23.66 -17.92
C ILE A 256 28.08 23.78 -18.72
N LYS A 257 29.16 23.10 -18.29
CA LYS A 257 30.43 23.10 -19.04
C LYS A 257 30.25 22.51 -20.43
N ALA A 258 29.62 21.36 -20.54
CA ALA A 258 29.36 20.71 -21.83
C ALA A 258 28.47 21.54 -22.75
N ASN A 259 27.44 22.19 -22.22
CA ASN A 259 26.56 23.09 -22.97
C ASN A 259 27.31 24.31 -23.50
N ARG A 260 28.17 24.91 -22.69
CA ARG A 260 29.00 26.05 -23.11
C ARG A 260 30.01 25.67 -24.20
N GLU A 261 30.66 24.50 -24.09
CA GLU A 261 31.55 23.98 -25.10
C GLU A 261 30.81 23.69 -26.43
N ALA A 262 29.58 23.19 -26.36
CA ALA A 262 28.73 22.95 -27.52
C ALA A 262 28.06 24.24 -28.09
N GLY A 263 28.23 25.39 -27.45
CA GLY A 263 27.58 26.65 -27.85
C GLY A 263 26.07 26.70 -27.58
N LEU A 264 25.55 25.80 -26.76
CA LEU A 264 24.13 25.72 -26.38
C LEU A 264 23.83 26.67 -25.24
N VAL A 265 22.71 27.40 -25.31
CA VAL A 265 22.27 28.37 -24.30
C VAL A 265 20.91 27.97 -23.77
N PHE A 266 20.85 27.64 -22.49
CA PHE A 266 19.61 27.33 -21.79
C PHE A 266 19.32 28.37 -20.69
N SER A 267 18.07 28.59 -20.37
CA SER A 267 17.62 29.49 -19.32
C SER A 267 18.16 29.10 -17.93
N SER A 268 18.58 27.86 -17.76
CA SER A 268 19.20 27.34 -16.55
C SER A 268 20.66 27.82 -16.35
N ASP A 269 21.30 28.40 -17.37
CA ASP A 269 22.62 29.05 -17.31
C ASP A 269 22.47 30.55 -17.48
N ALA A 270 21.96 31.21 -16.46
CA ALA A 270 21.77 32.66 -16.45
C ALA A 270 23.08 33.47 -16.66
N TYR A 271 24.21 32.99 -16.09
CA TYR A 271 25.52 33.63 -16.26
C TYR A 271 25.93 33.69 -17.74
N HIS A 272 25.73 32.61 -18.48
CA HIS A 272 26.07 32.61 -19.91
C HIS A 272 25.16 33.55 -20.75
N GLN A 273 23.92 33.71 -20.33
CA GLN A 273 23.00 34.67 -20.95
C GLN A 273 23.45 36.12 -20.69
N PHE A 274 23.87 36.45 -19.45
CA PHE A 274 24.38 37.79 -19.11
C PHE A 274 25.66 38.12 -19.87
N VAL A 275 26.63 37.23 -19.89
CA VAL A 275 27.91 37.43 -20.62
C VAL A 275 27.67 37.62 -22.13
N LYS A 276 26.74 36.87 -22.71
CA LYS A 276 26.37 37.00 -24.13
C LYS A 276 25.62 38.29 -24.45
N SER A 277 24.89 38.86 -23.51
CA SER A 277 24.15 40.14 -23.64
C SER A 277 25.02 41.35 -23.32
N GLY A 278 26.27 41.16 -22.93
CA GLY A 278 27.20 42.28 -22.54
C GLY A 278 26.84 42.93 -21.20
N MET A 279 25.98 42.31 -20.40
CA MET A 279 25.67 42.76 -19.06
C MET A 279 26.58 42.02 -18.06
N ASP A 280 27.33 42.77 -17.24
CA ASP A 280 28.06 42.19 -16.14
C ASP A 280 27.08 41.65 -15.06
N PRO A 281 27.27 40.43 -14.58
CA PRO A 281 26.50 39.96 -13.46
C PRO A 281 26.81 40.77 -12.21
N VAL A 282 25.82 41.39 -11.62
CA VAL A 282 25.89 42.11 -10.35
C VAL A 282 26.11 41.15 -9.19
#